data_d4f5b5c107d470d5dec053a0a631f346
#
_entry.id   d4f5b5c107d470d5dec053a0a631f346
#
_cell.length_a   1.000
_cell.length_b   1.000
_cell.length_c   1.000
_cell.angle_alpha   90.00
_cell.angle_beta   90.00
_cell.angle_gamma   90.00
#
_symmetry.space_group_name_H-M   'P 1'
#
loop_
_entity.id
_entity.type
_entity.pdbx_description
1 polymer ?
#
loop_
_entity_poly.entity_id
_entity_poly.type
_entity_poly.pdbx_seq_one_letter_code
_entity_poly.pdbx_strand_id
1 'polypeptide(L)'
;MDISHHKMLGKPNWGKQKQTLALMHKARDEGIPVICDQYPYTCNMTTLNACMTPWYFANGFHAMTDQLKDKDFRAKLKAEMEDPATPYDNYYLNAGGWGGVYVYSASKTPEAEGHFITEYADSIGKDPWEAFFDMCVANNCETGGVYSSMCDEDVCEIIRDPTASWAATV
;
A
#
# COMPACT_ATOMS: atom_id res chain seq x y z
N MET A 1 7.26 -21.77 11.00
CA MET A 1 6.31 -20.77 10.44
C MET A 1 7.12 -19.57 10.01
N ASP A 2 6.93 -19.08 8.79
CA ASP A 2 7.58 -17.89 8.27
C ASP A 2 6.55 -16.78 8.09
N ILE A 3 6.82 -15.59 8.66
CA ILE A 3 5.99 -14.40 8.52
C ILE A 3 6.68 -13.51 7.49
N SER A 4 6.23 -13.61 6.24
CA SER A 4 6.87 -12.90 5.15
C SER A 4 6.54 -11.42 5.16
N HIS A 5 7.56 -10.59 4.85
CA HIS A 5 7.46 -9.13 4.75
C HIS A 5 6.89 -8.46 6.01
N HIS A 6 7.38 -8.85 7.20
CA HIS A 6 6.93 -8.29 8.48
C HIS A 6 7.22 -6.79 8.56
N LYS A 7 6.18 -5.98 8.74
CA LYS A 7 6.30 -4.52 8.72
C LYS A 7 5.17 -3.82 9.48
N MET A 8 5.42 -2.57 9.86
CA MET A 8 4.43 -1.66 10.43
C MET A 8 3.99 -0.65 9.36
N LEU A 9 2.83 -0.87 8.75
CA LEU A 9 2.29 0.02 7.72
C LEU A 9 1.46 1.17 8.30
N GLY A 10 1.80 2.39 7.90
CA GLY A 10 1.10 3.62 8.25
C GLY A 10 1.42 4.13 9.66
N LYS A 11 1.44 5.45 9.81
CA LYS A 11 1.78 6.15 11.07
C LYS A 11 1.07 5.62 12.33
N PRO A 12 -0.23 5.23 12.29
CA PRO A 12 -0.91 4.69 13.49
C PRO A 12 -0.33 3.36 14.00
N ASN A 13 0.46 2.67 13.18
CA ASN A 13 1.08 1.39 13.53
C ASN A 13 2.58 1.50 13.89
N TRP A 14 3.21 2.64 13.62
CA TRP A 14 4.62 2.82 13.94
C TRP A 14 4.89 2.63 15.42
N GLY A 15 5.98 1.95 15.75
CA GLY A 15 6.36 1.58 17.11
C GLY A 15 5.71 0.30 17.65
N LYS A 16 4.78 -0.34 16.90
CA LYS A 16 4.12 -1.60 17.32
C LYS A 16 4.97 -2.86 17.04
N GLN A 17 6.09 -2.74 16.32
CA GLN A 17 7.01 -3.87 16.04
C GLN A 17 7.47 -4.57 17.32
N LYS A 18 7.65 -3.84 18.42
CA LYS A 18 8.01 -4.43 19.74
C LYS A 18 6.98 -5.45 20.22
N GLN A 19 5.70 -5.17 19.99
CA GLN A 19 4.60 -6.06 20.39
C GLN A 19 4.58 -7.32 19.52
N THR A 20 4.75 -7.15 18.19
CA THR A 20 4.73 -8.27 17.26
C THR A 20 5.96 -9.17 17.41
N LEU A 21 7.15 -8.59 17.60
CA LEU A 21 8.37 -9.33 17.91
C LEU A 21 8.24 -10.10 19.24
N ALA A 22 7.67 -9.49 20.27
CA ALA A 22 7.42 -10.17 21.54
C ALA A 22 6.48 -11.37 21.40
N LEU A 23 5.48 -11.31 20.53
CA LEU A 23 4.61 -12.46 20.21
C LEU A 23 5.38 -13.58 19.51
N MET A 24 6.30 -13.25 18.60
CA MET A 24 7.15 -14.25 17.94
C MET A 24 8.12 -14.91 18.92
N HIS A 25 8.76 -14.13 19.80
CA HIS A 25 9.62 -14.68 20.87
C HIS A 25 8.84 -15.60 21.77
N LYS A 26 7.66 -15.19 22.25
CA LYS A 26 6.80 -16.05 23.07
C LYS A 26 6.44 -17.37 22.37
N ALA A 27 6.06 -17.32 21.09
CA ALA A 27 5.78 -18.54 20.33
C ALA A 27 6.99 -19.49 20.25
N ARG A 28 8.21 -18.94 20.10
CA ARG A 28 9.46 -19.73 20.11
C ARG A 28 9.74 -20.35 21.47
N ASP A 29 9.50 -19.62 22.57
CA ASP A 29 9.63 -20.13 23.93
C ASP A 29 8.65 -21.28 24.21
N GLU A 30 7.50 -21.27 23.55
CA GLU A 30 6.49 -22.35 23.58
C GLU A 30 6.83 -23.52 22.60
N GLY A 31 7.99 -23.49 21.94
CA GLY A 31 8.46 -24.53 21.04
C GLY A 31 7.93 -24.44 19.60
N ILE A 32 7.29 -23.31 19.22
CA ILE A 32 6.83 -23.07 17.86
C ILE A 32 7.94 -22.36 17.07
N PRO A 33 8.52 -22.98 16.03
CA PRO A 33 9.56 -22.32 15.24
C PRO A 33 8.97 -21.21 14.36
N VAL A 34 9.10 -19.97 14.80
CA VAL A 34 8.67 -18.76 14.06
C VAL A 34 9.89 -17.95 13.68
N ILE A 35 9.92 -17.52 12.42
CA ILE A 35 10.85 -16.53 11.87
C ILE A 35 10.03 -15.50 11.08
N CYS A 36 10.63 -14.34 10.81
CA CYS A 36 10.07 -13.39 9.85
C CYS A 36 11.15 -12.92 8.87
N ASP A 37 10.73 -12.37 7.74
CA ASP A 37 11.61 -11.65 6.84
C ASP A 37 11.18 -10.17 6.74
N GLN A 38 12.13 -9.29 6.43
CA GLN A 38 11.93 -7.85 6.24
C GLN A 38 12.91 -7.33 5.19
N TYR A 39 12.44 -6.46 4.31
CA TYR A 39 13.29 -5.73 3.37
C TYR A 39 13.82 -4.43 4.00
N PRO A 40 15.02 -3.95 3.58
CA PRO A 40 15.76 -2.88 4.27
C PRO A 40 15.39 -1.48 3.77
N TYR A 41 14.11 -1.20 3.51
CA TYR A 41 13.64 0.12 3.06
C TYR A 41 12.24 0.42 3.60
N THR A 42 11.88 1.71 3.59
CA THR A 42 10.65 2.22 4.22
C THR A 42 9.44 2.29 3.29
N CYS A 43 9.58 1.75 2.08
CA CYS A 43 8.52 1.67 1.09
C CYS A 43 8.07 0.23 0.88
N ASN A 44 6.85 0.03 0.47
CA ASN A 44 6.34 -1.24 -0.03
C ASN A 44 5.74 -1.07 -1.42
N MET A 45 5.67 -2.14 -2.19
CA MET A 45 5.24 -2.11 -3.58
C MET A 45 4.10 -3.10 -3.82
N THR A 46 3.04 -2.62 -4.48
CA THR A 46 1.94 -3.43 -5.00
C THR A 46 1.19 -2.65 -6.08
N THR A 47 0.08 -3.15 -6.57
CA THR A 47 -0.76 -2.42 -7.54
C THR A 47 -1.59 -1.31 -6.87
N LEU A 48 -1.91 -0.24 -7.61
CA LEU A 48 -2.66 0.92 -7.08
C LEU A 48 -4.08 0.58 -6.65
N ASN A 49 -4.66 -0.52 -7.11
CA ASN A 49 -5.96 -0.99 -6.65
C ASN A 49 -5.98 -1.35 -5.15
N ALA A 50 -4.81 -1.57 -4.51
CA ALA A 50 -4.71 -1.75 -3.06
C ALA A 50 -5.13 -0.50 -2.26
N CYS A 51 -5.17 0.68 -2.88
CA CYS A 51 -5.76 1.88 -2.26
C CYS A 51 -7.28 1.81 -2.16
N MET A 52 -7.93 1.06 -3.04
CA MET A 52 -9.40 1.00 -3.16
C MET A 52 -10.00 -0.10 -2.29
N THR A 53 -11.24 0.09 -1.89
CA THR A 53 -11.98 -0.87 -1.07
C THR A 53 -12.16 -2.22 -1.80
N PRO A 54 -11.76 -3.35 -1.21
CA PRO A 54 -11.62 -4.63 -1.92
C PRO A 54 -12.95 -5.25 -2.39
N TRP A 55 -14.06 -4.94 -1.76
CA TRP A 55 -15.36 -5.51 -2.12
C TRP A 55 -15.87 -5.11 -3.51
N TYR A 56 -15.39 -3.96 -4.07
CA TYR A 56 -15.76 -3.57 -5.43
C TYR A 56 -15.07 -4.39 -6.52
N PHE A 57 -14.05 -5.17 -6.15
CA PHE A 57 -13.37 -6.08 -7.07
C PHE A 57 -13.97 -7.49 -7.15
N ALA A 58 -15.07 -7.75 -6.45
CA ALA A 58 -15.73 -9.07 -6.43
C ALA A 58 -16.09 -9.59 -7.84
N ASN A 59 -16.36 -8.69 -8.79
CA ASN A 59 -16.66 -9.03 -10.20
C ASN A 59 -15.45 -8.80 -11.15
N GLY A 60 -14.24 -8.65 -10.59
CA GLY A 60 -13.00 -8.45 -11.35
C GLY A 60 -12.70 -7.01 -11.74
N PHE A 61 -11.49 -6.81 -12.30
CA PHE A 61 -10.96 -5.48 -12.63
C PHE A 61 -11.76 -4.73 -13.69
N HIS A 62 -12.24 -5.42 -14.74
CA HIS A 62 -13.06 -4.78 -15.76
C HIS A 62 -14.35 -4.18 -15.21
N ALA A 63 -15.04 -4.91 -14.32
CA ALA A 63 -16.27 -4.41 -13.71
C ALA A 63 -15.99 -3.20 -12.81
N MET A 64 -14.87 -3.20 -12.08
CA MET A 64 -14.42 -2.06 -11.29
C MET A 64 -14.08 -0.85 -12.18
N THR A 65 -13.34 -1.07 -13.27
CA THR A 65 -13.01 -0.04 -14.25
C THR A 65 -14.26 0.61 -14.86
N ASP A 66 -15.29 -0.18 -15.14
CA ASP A 66 -16.56 0.36 -15.64
C ASP A 66 -17.30 1.21 -14.60
N GLN A 67 -17.30 0.81 -13.33
CA GLN A 67 -17.84 1.61 -12.23
C GLN A 67 -17.09 2.93 -12.05
N LEU A 68 -15.75 2.94 -12.22
CA LEU A 68 -14.93 4.15 -12.12
C LEU A 68 -15.22 5.20 -13.22
N LYS A 69 -15.97 4.89 -14.25
CA LYS A 69 -16.44 5.87 -15.24
C LYS A 69 -17.60 6.73 -14.72
N ASP A 70 -18.28 6.28 -13.65
CA ASP A 70 -19.37 6.99 -13.00
C ASP A 70 -18.83 7.94 -11.92
N LYS A 71 -19.22 9.23 -11.99
CA LYS A 71 -18.77 10.28 -11.06
C LYS A 71 -19.32 10.10 -9.65
N ASP A 72 -20.54 9.62 -9.52
CA ASP A 72 -21.17 9.41 -8.20
C ASP A 72 -20.49 8.22 -7.51
N PHE A 73 -20.12 7.21 -8.26
CA PHE A 73 -19.32 6.09 -7.74
C PHE A 73 -17.92 6.55 -7.29
N ARG A 74 -17.22 7.40 -8.08
CA ARG A 74 -15.93 7.98 -7.68
C ARG A 74 -16.06 8.76 -6.37
N ALA A 75 -17.10 9.59 -6.22
CA ALA A 75 -17.33 10.35 -5.00
C ALA A 75 -17.57 9.46 -3.78
N LYS A 76 -18.34 8.39 -3.95
CA LYS A 76 -18.59 7.39 -2.91
C LYS A 76 -17.30 6.65 -2.52
N LEU A 77 -16.55 6.15 -3.51
CA LEU A 77 -15.30 5.43 -3.28
C LEU A 77 -14.27 6.32 -2.59
N LYS A 78 -14.13 7.58 -3.02
CA LYS A 78 -13.27 8.56 -2.37
C LYS A 78 -13.62 8.72 -0.89
N ALA A 79 -14.90 8.89 -0.56
CA ALA A 79 -15.34 9.03 0.83
C ALA A 79 -14.99 7.79 1.67
N GLU A 80 -15.14 6.58 1.11
CA GLU A 80 -14.75 5.34 1.79
C GLU A 80 -13.22 5.22 1.97
N MET A 81 -12.42 5.67 0.98
CA MET A 81 -10.96 5.65 1.05
C MET A 81 -10.40 6.71 2.03
N GLU A 82 -11.09 7.83 2.20
CA GLU A 82 -10.70 8.89 3.15
C GLU A 82 -11.13 8.59 4.60
N ASP A 83 -12.07 7.66 4.81
CA ASP A 83 -12.56 7.31 6.13
C ASP A 83 -11.68 6.22 6.79
N PRO A 84 -10.95 6.56 7.88
CA PRO A 84 -10.14 5.58 8.60
C PRO A 84 -10.95 4.50 9.32
N ALA A 85 -12.27 4.64 9.43
CA ALA A 85 -13.16 3.63 10.01
C ALA A 85 -13.60 2.57 8.97
N THR A 86 -13.33 2.77 7.69
CA THR A 86 -13.61 1.77 6.66
C THR A 86 -12.74 0.52 6.87
N PRO A 87 -13.31 -0.68 7.03
CA PRO A 87 -12.60 -1.85 7.56
C PRO A 87 -11.78 -2.60 6.48
N TYR A 88 -10.69 -2.01 6.00
CA TYR A 88 -9.72 -2.68 5.10
C TYR A 88 -8.31 -2.11 5.32
N ASP A 89 -7.31 -2.77 4.78
CA ASP A 89 -5.92 -2.29 4.80
C ASP A 89 -5.75 -1.18 3.73
N ASN A 90 -5.87 0.06 4.18
CA ASN A 90 -5.98 1.24 3.33
C ASN A 90 -4.60 1.81 2.97
N TYR A 91 -4.07 1.44 1.82
CA TYR A 91 -2.76 1.88 1.35
C TYR A 91 -2.68 3.39 1.08
N TYR A 92 -3.79 4.03 0.71
CA TYR A 92 -3.85 5.49 0.58
C TYR A 92 -3.59 6.20 1.92
N LEU A 93 -4.30 5.79 2.98
CA LEU A 93 -4.10 6.35 4.32
C LEU A 93 -2.75 5.95 4.92
N ASN A 94 -2.31 4.71 4.71
CA ASN A 94 -1.02 4.22 5.20
C ASN A 94 0.16 4.99 4.59
N ALA A 95 0.05 5.42 3.32
CA ALA A 95 1.05 6.26 2.66
C ALA A 95 0.95 7.76 3.04
N GLY A 96 -0.08 8.16 3.79
CA GLY A 96 -0.33 9.56 4.14
C GLY A 96 -0.93 10.39 3.01
N GLY A 97 -1.67 9.74 2.10
CA GLY A 97 -2.31 10.37 0.94
C GLY A 97 -1.49 10.25 -0.34
N TRP A 98 -1.94 10.91 -1.40
CA TRP A 98 -1.37 10.79 -2.75
C TRP A 98 0.08 11.26 -2.89
N GLY A 99 0.57 12.13 -1.99
CA GLY A 99 1.98 12.53 -1.93
C GLY A 99 2.93 11.42 -1.45
N GLY A 100 2.42 10.33 -0.90
CA GLY A 100 3.18 9.15 -0.50
C GLY A 100 3.04 7.96 -1.46
N VAL A 101 2.30 8.12 -2.55
CA VAL A 101 2.04 7.07 -3.54
C VAL A 101 2.74 7.40 -4.85
N TYR A 102 3.75 6.61 -5.20
CA TYR A 102 4.57 6.76 -6.39
C TYR A 102 4.17 5.72 -7.45
N VAL A 103 4.12 6.10 -8.72
CA VAL A 103 3.77 5.24 -9.85
C VAL A 103 5.05 4.67 -10.47
N TYR A 104 5.25 3.35 -10.41
CA TYR A 104 6.40 2.73 -11.04
C TYR A 104 6.08 2.05 -12.39
N SER A 105 4.81 1.73 -12.65
CA SER A 105 4.39 1.11 -13.92
C SER A 105 2.95 1.48 -14.28
N ALA A 106 2.74 2.04 -15.47
CA ALA A 106 1.44 2.50 -15.97
C ALA A 106 1.40 2.46 -17.51
N SER A 107 1.30 1.28 -18.10
CA SER A 107 1.51 1.03 -19.55
C SER A 107 0.64 1.88 -20.50
N LYS A 108 -0.52 2.38 -20.07
CA LYS A 108 -1.43 3.24 -20.84
C LYS A 108 -1.34 4.72 -20.48
N THR A 109 -0.63 5.04 -19.43
CA THR A 109 -0.33 6.41 -18.96
C THR A 109 1.15 6.51 -18.57
N PRO A 110 2.08 6.24 -19.51
CA PRO A 110 3.52 6.17 -19.20
C PRO A 110 4.08 7.48 -18.66
N GLU A 111 3.43 8.62 -18.93
CA GLU A 111 3.77 9.92 -18.36
C GLU A 111 3.55 10.01 -16.85
N ALA A 112 2.81 9.09 -16.24
CA ALA A 112 2.67 9.00 -14.79
C ALA A 112 3.83 8.24 -14.13
N GLU A 113 4.54 7.40 -14.88
CA GLU A 113 5.66 6.62 -14.35
C GLU A 113 6.80 7.53 -13.88
N GLY A 114 7.36 7.21 -12.74
CA GLY A 114 8.45 8.03 -12.17
C GLY A 114 7.99 9.22 -11.32
N HIS A 115 6.68 9.36 -11.07
CA HIS A 115 6.11 10.49 -10.32
C HIS A 115 5.24 10.02 -9.15
N PHE A 116 5.17 10.84 -8.11
CA PHE A 116 4.08 10.72 -7.15
C PHE A 116 2.76 11.13 -7.80
N ILE A 117 1.64 10.57 -7.31
CA ILE A 117 0.32 10.90 -7.90
C ILE A 117 0.02 12.40 -7.85
N THR A 118 0.45 13.10 -6.79
CA THR A 118 0.32 14.58 -6.72
C THR A 118 1.10 15.28 -7.82
N GLU A 119 2.34 14.88 -8.08
CA GLU A 119 3.20 15.48 -9.12
C GLU A 119 2.63 15.23 -10.52
N TYR A 120 2.19 14.00 -10.76
CA TYR A 120 1.52 13.65 -12.03
C TYR A 120 0.25 14.47 -12.22
N ALA A 121 -0.60 14.57 -11.21
CA ALA A 121 -1.83 15.36 -11.25
C ALA A 121 -1.56 16.84 -11.57
N ASP A 122 -0.57 17.43 -10.92
CA ASP A 122 -0.14 18.81 -11.17
C ASP A 122 0.34 18.99 -12.61
N SER A 123 1.12 18.04 -13.15
CA SER A 123 1.66 18.09 -14.50
C SER A 123 0.59 18.11 -15.60
N ILE A 124 -0.56 17.48 -15.33
CA ILE A 124 -1.71 17.41 -16.25
C ILE A 124 -2.86 18.36 -15.86
N GLY A 125 -2.68 19.19 -14.83
CA GLY A 125 -3.66 20.19 -14.38
C GLY A 125 -4.95 19.58 -13.83
N LYS A 126 -4.88 18.44 -13.15
CA LYS A 126 -6.02 17.71 -12.56
C LYS A 126 -5.94 17.65 -11.04
N ASP A 127 -7.10 17.42 -10.41
CA ASP A 127 -7.17 16.98 -9.02
C ASP A 127 -6.53 15.59 -8.86
N PRO A 128 -5.75 15.32 -7.79
CA PRO A 128 -5.08 14.03 -7.59
C PRO A 128 -6.02 12.82 -7.57
N TRP A 129 -7.24 12.95 -7.05
CA TRP A 129 -8.23 11.89 -7.08
C TRP A 129 -8.70 11.57 -8.50
N GLU A 130 -8.97 12.62 -9.28
CA GLU A 130 -9.38 12.42 -10.68
C GLU A 130 -8.24 11.85 -11.52
N ALA A 131 -6.99 12.28 -11.30
CA ALA A 131 -5.81 11.73 -11.95
C ALA A 131 -5.64 10.23 -11.61
N PHE A 132 -5.79 9.85 -10.34
CA PHE A 132 -5.75 8.46 -9.90
C PHE A 132 -6.86 7.60 -10.55
N PHE A 133 -8.11 8.07 -10.52
CA PHE A 133 -9.23 7.33 -11.09
C PHE A 133 -9.10 7.17 -12.62
N ASP A 134 -8.70 8.24 -13.31
CA ASP A 134 -8.50 8.20 -14.77
C ASP A 134 -7.36 7.24 -15.15
N MET A 135 -6.27 7.23 -14.39
CA MET A 135 -5.17 6.28 -14.57
C MET A 135 -5.62 4.83 -14.31
N CYS A 136 -6.42 4.59 -13.27
CA CYS A 136 -7.01 3.27 -13.01
C CYS A 136 -7.93 2.82 -14.16
N VAL A 137 -8.74 3.72 -14.70
CA VAL A 137 -9.60 3.42 -15.87
C VAL A 137 -8.75 3.09 -17.09
N ALA A 138 -7.74 3.89 -17.40
CA ALA A 138 -6.89 3.69 -18.58
C ALA A 138 -6.11 2.37 -18.54
N ASN A 139 -5.63 1.97 -17.35
CA ASN A 139 -4.79 0.79 -17.15
C ASN A 139 -5.57 -0.43 -16.59
N ASN A 140 -6.90 -0.43 -16.62
CA ASN A 140 -7.73 -1.52 -16.08
C ASN A 140 -7.38 -1.89 -14.62
N CYS A 141 -7.08 -0.90 -13.77
CA CYS A 141 -6.63 -1.05 -12.39
C CYS A 141 -5.33 -1.86 -12.19
N GLU A 142 -4.53 -2.05 -13.24
CA GLU A 142 -3.28 -2.83 -13.21
C GLU A 142 -2.02 -1.95 -13.09
N THR A 143 -2.16 -0.72 -12.63
CA THR A 143 -1.05 0.21 -12.40
C THR A 143 -0.24 -0.19 -11.19
N GLY A 144 1.07 -0.19 -11.31
CA GLY A 144 2.00 -0.47 -10.21
C GLY A 144 2.29 0.75 -9.34
N GLY A 145 2.24 0.59 -8.02
CA GLY A 145 2.48 1.65 -7.04
C GLY A 145 3.52 1.30 -5.98
N VAL A 146 4.29 2.31 -5.56
CA VAL A 146 5.19 2.26 -4.40
C VAL A 146 4.64 3.20 -3.33
N TYR A 147 4.60 2.73 -2.09
CA TYR A 147 3.96 3.41 -0.97
C TYR A 147 4.98 3.74 0.13
N SER A 148 5.13 5.01 0.46
CA SER A 148 5.95 5.50 1.57
C SER A 148 5.20 5.34 2.89
N SER A 149 5.21 4.13 3.46
CA SER A 149 4.27 3.75 4.53
C SER A 149 4.94 3.31 5.84
N MET A 150 6.26 3.19 5.88
CA MET A 150 7.02 2.72 7.04
C MET A 150 7.98 3.79 7.54
N CYS A 151 8.56 3.61 8.74
CA CYS A 151 9.65 4.44 9.27
C CYS A 151 10.93 3.62 9.44
N ASP A 152 12.07 4.31 9.40
CA ASP A 152 13.40 3.68 9.52
C ASP A 152 13.59 2.98 10.87
N GLU A 153 13.05 3.56 11.95
CA GLU A 153 13.18 3.02 13.30
C GLU A 153 12.59 1.61 13.38
N ASP A 154 11.37 1.42 12.88
CA ASP A 154 10.68 0.13 12.91
C ASP A 154 11.38 -0.91 12.03
N VAL A 155 11.78 -0.51 10.82
CA VAL A 155 12.53 -1.36 9.90
C VAL A 155 13.84 -1.81 10.54
N CYS A 156 14.60 -0.88 11.13
CA CYS A 156 15.87 -1.19 11.79
C CYS A 156 15.71 -2.10 13.02
N GLU A 157 14.66 -1.92 13.82
CA GLU A 157 14.40 -2.78 14.99
C GLU A 157 14.04 -4.20 14.56
N ILE A 158 13.18 -4.35 13.54
CA ILE A 158 12.81 -5.69 13.01
C ILE A 158 14.06 -6.41 12.49
N ILE A 159 14.86 -5.75 11.64
CA ILE A 159 16.05 -6.36 11.02
C ILE A 159 17.11 -6.77 12.06
N ARG A 160 17.21 -6.06 13.17
CA ARG A 160 18.14 -6.40 14.26
C ARG A 160 17.68 -7.56 15.15
N ASP A 161 16.42 -7.94 15.05
CA ASP A 161 15.86 -9.03 15.84
C ASP A 161 16.42 -10.38 15.36
N PRO A 162 16.88 -11.28 16.27
CA PRO A 162 17.44 -12.57 15.90
C PRO A 162 16.42 -13.55 15.26
N THR A 163 15.13 -13.23 15.28
CA THR A 163 14.07 -13.97 14.59
C THR A 163 13.84 -13.50 13.15
N ALA A 164 14.43 -12.36 12.78
CA ALA A 164 14.30 -11.79 11.45
C ALA A 164 15.42 -12.24 10.50
N SER A 165 15.06 -12.41 9.24
CA SER A 165 15.98 -12.58 8.13
C SER A 165 15.81 -11.47 7.11
N TRP A 166 16.81 -11.26 6.26
CA TRP A 166 16.71 -10.31 5.16
C TRP A 166 15.92 -10.94 4.01
N ALA A 167 14.87 -10.23 3.55
CA ALA A 167 14.26 -10.53 2.27
C ALA A 167 14.59 -9.39 1.30
N ALA A 168 15.08 -9.74 0.13
CA ALA A 168 15.10 -8.84 -1.02
C ALA A 168 13.94 -9.25 -1.92
N THR A 169 12.84 -8.54 -1.84
CA THR A 169 11.84 -8.57 -2.90
C THR A 169 12.25 -7.57 -3.97
N VAL A 170 12.59 -8.08 -5.12
CA VAL A 170 12.79 -7.30 -6.35
C VAL A 170 11.46 -7.17 -7.04
#